data_d05332433afdac4d2a2da399894acb6e
#
_entry.id   d05332433afdac4d2a2da399894acb6e
#
_cell.length_a   1.000
_cell.length_b   1.000
_cell.length_c   1.000
_cell.angle_alpha   90.00
_cell.angle_beta   90.00
_cell.angle_gamma   90.00
#
_symmetry.space_group_name_H-M   'P 1'
#
loop_
_entity.id
_entity.type
_entity.pdbx_description
1 polymer ?
#
loop_
_entity_poly.entity_id
_entity_poly.type
_entity_poly.pdbx_seq_one_letter_code
_entity_poly.pdbx_strand_id
1 'polypeptide(L)'
;KEIAGNQHFTQPPARYTEASLIKALEENGIGRPSTYAATISTITGREYVVREGKALKPTELGEVTTKLMREHFPKIVNVKFTAQVESDLDQVQSGKTNWVETLHSFYGDFEQTLKKAKEEMDGVKIQLKEDVTDVICEKCGRHMVIKTGRYGKFLACPNFPECRNTKAIVEKIDVACPECGAALIKRKSKRGKVFYGCERYPDCSFVSWDR
;
A
#
# COMPACT_ATOMS: atom_id res chain seq x y z
N LYS A 1 -51.28 -28.22 -0.94
CA LYS A 1 -49.78 -28.16 -0.91
C LYS A 1 -49.41 -26.83 -1.47
N GLU A 2 -48.83 -25.98 -0.63
CA GLU A 2 -48.34 -24.66 -1.01
C GLU A 2 -46.90 -24.80 -1.53
N ILE A 3 -46.61 -24.27 -2.71
CA ILE A 3 -45.26 -24.28 -3.30
C ILE A 3 -44.69 -22.87 -3.08
N ALA A 4 -43.69 -22.74 -2.23
CA ALA A 4 -42.97 -21.50 -2.02
C ALA A 4 -41.70 -21.48 -2.91
N GLY A 5 -41.62 -20.50 -3.80
CA GLY A 5 -40.41 -20.25 -4.59
C GLY A 5 -39.39 -19.41 -3.81
N ASN A 6 -38.24 -20.00 -3.48
CA ASN A 6 -37.13 -19.28 -2.82
C ASN A 6 -36.05 -18.96 -3.85
N GLN A 7 -35.69 -17.68 -3.92
CA GLN A 7 -34.60 -17.22 -4.77
C GLN A 7 -33.29 -17.22 -3.96
N HIS A 8 -32.24 -17.84 -4.49
CA HIS A 8 -30.90 -17.86 -3.90
C HIS A 8 -29.90 -17.30 -4.90
N PHE A 9 -28.92 -16.54 -4.40
CA PHE A 9 -27.85 -16.00 -5.20
C PHE A 9 -26.52 -16.64 -4.79
N THR A 10 -25.70 -16.96 -5.79
CA THR A 10 -24.32 -17.40 -5.54
C THR A 10 -23.49 -16.25 -4.98
N GLN A 11 -22.64 -16.56 -4.02
CA GLN A 11 -21.70 -15.58 -3.47
C GLN A 11 -20.44 -15.50 -4.34
N PRO A 12 -19.83 -14.30 -4.48
CA PRO A 12 -18.54 -14.17 -5.15
C PRO A 12 -17.45 -14.96 -4.41
N PRO A 13 -16.33 -15.31 -5.09
CA PRO A 13 -15.20 -15.95 -4.42
C PRO A 13 -14.73 -15.15 -3.22
N ALA A 14 -14.36 -15.85 -2.15
CA ALA A 14 -13.83 -15.20 -0.96
C ALA A 14 -12.51 -14.47 -1.27
N ARG A 15 -12.25 -13.35 -0.58
CA ARG A 15 -10.96 -12.67 -0.67
C ARG A 15 -9.84 -13.56 -0.14
N TYR A 16 -8.64 -13.38 -0.67
CA TYR A 16 -7.46 -14.07 -0.17
C TYR A 16 -7.19 -13.70 1.29
N THR A 17 -6.84 -14.71 2.07
CA THR A 17 -6.10 -14.55 3.32
C THR A 17 -4.59 -14.64 3.00
N GLU A 18 -3.71 -14.33 3.95
CA GLU A 18 -2.26 -14.53 3.73
C GLU A 18 -1.94 -15.98 3.37
N ALA A 19 -2.53 -16.94 4.08
CA ALA A 19 -2.32 -18.36 3.82
C ALA A 19 -2.83 -18.80 2.43
N SER A 20 -4.03 -18.37 2.04
CA SER A 20 -4.56 -18.73 0.73
C SER A 20 -3.85 -18.01 -0.42
N LEU A 21 -3.30 -16.82 -0.18
CA LEU A 21 -2.45 -16.13 -1.15
C LEU A 21 -1.12 -16.86 -1.34
N ILE A 22 -0.47 -17.29 -0.25
CA ILE A 22 0.76 -18.09 -0.33
C ILE A 22 0.51 -19.38 -1.10
N LYS A 23 -0.58 -20.09 -0.79
CA LYS A 23 -0.97 -21.30 -1.51
C LYS A 23 -1.16 -21.04 -3.02
N ALA A 24 -1.84 -19.95 -3.38
CA ALA A 24 -2.03 -19.57 -4.77
C ALA A 24 -0.70 -19.22 -5.48
N LEU A 25 0.24 -18.56 -4.79
CA LEU A 25 1.57 -18.27 -5.31
C LEU A 25 2.35 -19.58 -5.56
N GLU A 26 2.32 -20.51 -4.61
CA GLU A 26 2.97 -21.82 -4.69
C GLU A 26 2.40 -22.66 -5.84
N GLU A 27 1.08 -22.77 -5.95
CA GLU A 27 0.37 -23.50 -7.01
C GLU A 27 0.70 -22.96 -8.42
N ASN A 28 1.01 -21.67 -8.52
CA ASN A 28 1.41 -21.02 -9.78
C ASN A 28 2.92 -20.95 -9.99
N GLY A 29 3.73 -21.52 -9.09
CA GLY A 29 5.20 -21.49 -9.19
C GLY A 29 5.84 -20.13 -9.02
N ILE A 30 5.16 -19.21 -8.30
CA ILE A 30 5.62 -17.84 -8.06
C ILE A 30 6.22 -17.73 -6.66
N GLY A 31 7.46 -17.28 -6.58
CA GLY A 31 8.20 -17.12 -5.33
C GLY A 31 8.69 -18.45 -4.76
N ARG A 32 9.28 -18.34 -3.59
CA ARG A 32 9.87 -19.48 -2.84
C ARG A 32 9.52 -19.30 -1.35
N PRO A 33 9.64 -20.33 -0.51
CA PRO A 33 9.34 -20.23 0.92
C PRO A 33 10.01 -19.03 1.61
N SER A 34 11.24 -18.68 1.20
CA SER A 34 11.98 -17.53 1.74
C SER A 34 11.42 -16.17 1.33
N THR A 35 10.64 -16.08 0.26
CA THR A 35 10.15 -14.81 -0.30
C THR A 35 8.67 -14.54 -0.04
N TYR A 36 7.85 -15.52 0.30
CA TYR A 36 6.40 -15.33 0.50
C TYR A 36 6.08 -14.28 1.58
N ALA A 37 6.69 -14.42 2.76
CA ALA A 37 6.45 -13.48 3.86
C ALA A 37 6.92 -12.06 3.53
N ALA A 38 8.07 -11.93 2.85
CA ALA A 38 8.61 -10.65 2.41
C ALA A 38 7.69 -9.98 1.36
N THR A 39 7.12 -10.75 0.45
CA THR A 39 6.17 -10.25 -0.55
C THR A 39 4.91 -9.70 0.12
N ILE A 40 4.30 -10.45 1.05
CA ILE A 40 3.11 -10.00 1.79
C ILE A 40 3.43 -8.74 2.60
N SER A 41 4.57 -8.72 3.30
CA SER A 41 5.01 -7.54 4.05
C SER A 41 5.23 -6.33 3.15
N THR A 42 5.72 -6.53 1.94
CA THR A 42 5.95 -5.45 0.97
C THR A 42 4.63 -4.87 0.46
N ILE A 43 3.68 -5.69 0.03
CA ILE A 43 2.40 -5.20 -0.50
C ILE A 43 1.54 -4.52 0.57
N THR A 44 1.60 -5.01 1.82
CA THR A 44 0.91 -4.36 2.95
C THR A 44 1.65 -3.11 3.44
N GLY A 45 2.98 -3.14 3.51
CA GLY A 45 3.80 -1.99 3.92
C GLY A 45 3.76 -0.82 2.94
N ARG A 46 3.53 -1.10 1.65
CA ARG A 46 3.31 -0.08 0.61
C ARG A 46 1.85 0.35 0.48
N GLU A 47 1.00 -0.13 1.36
CA GLU A 47 -0.45 0.15 1.36
C GLU A 47 -1.16 -0.23 0.04
N TYR A 48 -0.64 -1.17 -0.75
CA TYR A 48 -1.34 -1.69 -1.92
C TYR A 48 -2.50 -2.60 -1.52
N VAL A 49 -2.36 -3.23 -0.35
CA VAL A 49 -3.34 -4.12 0.26
C VAL A 49 -3.45 -3.79 1.75
N VAL A 50 -4.65 -3.82 2.29
CA VAL A 50 -4.92 -3.70 3.74
C VAL A 50 -5.51 -4.99 4.28
N ARG A 51 -5.27 -5.25 5.58
CA ARG A 51 -5.89 -6.37 6.29
C ARG A 51 -7.26 -5.97 6.81
N GLU A 52 -8.28 -6.70 6.41
CA GLU A 52 -9.65 -6.57 6.91
C GLU A 52 -10.01 -7.88 7.64
N GLY A 53 -9.77 -7.92 8.93
CA GLY A 53 -9.75 -9.16 9.71
C GLY A 53 -8.65 -10.11 9.23
N LYS A 54 -9.01 -11.29 8.71
CA LYS A 54 -8.08 -12.26 8.12
C LYS A 54 -7.91 -12.07 6.61
N ALA A 55 -8.78 -11.29 5.97
CA ALA A 55 -8.79 -11.10 4.52
C ALA A 55 -7.86 -9.97 4.09
N LEU A 56 -7.29 -10.12 2.90
CA LEU A 56 -6.53 -9.09 2.22
C LEU A 56 -7.44 -8.35 1.23
N LYS A 57 -7.53 -7.04 1.38
CA LYS A 57 -8.35 -6.18 0.53
C LYS A 57 -7.46 -5.22 -0.26
N PRO A 58 -7.56 -5.16 -1.59
CA PRO A 58 -6.87 -4.16 -2.38
C PRO A 58 -7.30 -2.75 -1.95
N THR A 59 -6.36 -1.82 -1.94
CA THR A 59 -6.64 -0.40 -1.78
C THR A 59 -6.81 0.25 -3.15
N GLU A 60 -7.35 1.45 -3.19
CA GLU A 60 -7.43 2.22 -4.43
C GLU A 60 -6.02 2.44 -5.03
N LEU A 61 -5.02 2.74 -4.19
CA LEU A 61 -3.63 2.84 -4.62
C LEU A 61 -3.14 1.53 -5.26
N GLY A 62 -3.48 0.37 -4.68
CA GLY A 62 -3.12 -0.93 -5.21
C GLY A 62 -3.79 -1.20 -6.56
N GLU A 63 -5.06 -0.88 -6.70
CA GLU A 63 -5.82 -1.07 -7.95
C GLU A 63 -5.27 -0.18 -9.07
N VAL A 64 -5.08 1.11 -8.80
CA VAL A 64 -4.52 2.07 -9.77
C VAL A 64 -3.11 1.69 -10.18
N THR A 65 -2.25 1.33 -9.22
CA THR A 65 -0.88 0.88 -9.51
C THR A 65 -0.88 -0.39 -10.37
N THR A 66 -1.72 -1.37 -10.03
CA THR A 66 -1.82 -2.62 -10.79
C THR A 66 -2.33 -2.37 -12.21
N LYS A 67 -3.35 -1.51 -12.36
CA LYS A 67 -3.88 -1.13 -13.68
C LYS A 67 -2.78 -0.50 -14.54
N LEU A 68 -2.07 0.49 -14.02
CA LEU A 68 -0.97 1.16 -14.70
C LEU A 68 0.12 0.19 -15.13
N MET A 69 0.53 -0.68 -14.21
CA MET A 69 1.57 -1.68 -14.49
C MET A 69 1.12 -2.69 -15.55
N ARG A 70 -0.15 -3.08 -15.56
CA ARG A 70 -0.69 -3.98 -16.60
C ARG A 70 -0.81 -3.33 -17.96
N GLU A 71 -1.12 -2.04 -18.02
CA GLU A 71 -1.21 -1.28 -19.26
C GLU A 71 0.16 -1.09 -19.92
N HIS A 72 1.18 -0.70 -19.15
CA HIS A 72 2.51 -0.40 -19.69
C HIS A 72 3.46 -1.60 -19.70
N PHE A 73 3.26 -2.60 -18.81
CA PHE A 73 4.14 -3.78 -18.67
C PHE A 73 3.34 -5.09 -18.68
N PRO A 74 2.50 -5.35 -19.70
CA PRO A 74 1.60 -6.53 -19.71
C PRO A 74 2.35 -7.87 -19.71
N LYS A 75 3.55 -7.93 -20.26
CA LYS A 75 4.39 -9.14 -20.24
C LYS A 75 4.91 -9.44 -18.83
N ILE A 76 5.35 -8.40 -18.09
CA ILE A 76 5.97 -8.56 -16.77
C ILE A 76 4.90 -8.81 -15.70
N VAL A 77 3.78 -8.08 -15.75
CA VAL A 77 2.65 -8.26 -14.82
C VAL A 77 1.80 -9.44 -15.27
N ASN A 78 2.40 -10.60 -15.32
CA ASN A 78 1.79 -11.84 -15.78
C ASN A 78 2.26 -13.02 -14.91
N VAL A 79 1.30 -13.83 -14.44
CA VAL A 79 1.56 -15.00 -13.59
C VAL A 79 2.52 -15.99 -14.26
N LYS A 80 2.29 -16.30 -15.54
CA LYS A 80 3.14 -17.25 -16.28
C LYS A 80 4.56 -16.72 -16.48
N PHE A 81 4.70 -15.43 -16.74
CA PHE A 81 6.02 -14.80 -16.89
C PHE A 81 6.81 -14.88 -15.58
N THR A 82 6.16 -14.54 -14.45
CA THR A 82 6.83 -14.60 -13.14
C THR A 82 7.25 -16.03 -12.79
N ALA A 83 6.41 -17.02 -13.05
CA ALA A 83 6.74 -18.43 -12.86
C ALA A 83 7.89 -18.89 -13.78
N GLN A 84 7.94 -18.39 -15.03
CA GLN A 84 9.03 -18.68 -15.94
C GLN A 84 10.36 -18.12 -15.44
N VAL A 85 10.38 -16.87 -14.96
CA VAL A 85 11.58 -16.25 -14.36
C VAL A 85 12.10 -17.07 -13.17
N GLU A 86 11.22 -17.55 -12.29
CA GLU A 86 11.59 -18.43 -11.18
C GLU A 86 12.23 -19.74 -11.69
N SER A 87 11.66 -20.34 -12.74
CA SER A 87 12.21 -21.55 -13.39
C SER A 87 13.58 -21.27 -14.03
N ASP A 88 13.75 -20.13 -14.68
CA ASP A 88 15.02 -19.75 -15.31
C ASP A 88 16.11 -19.56 -14.25
N LEU A 89 15.77 -18.96 -13.10
CA LEU A 89 16.69 -18.84 -11.97
C LEU A 89 17.10 -20.20 -11.39
N ASP A 90 16.19 -21.18 -11.33
CA ASP A 90 16.52 -22.54 -10.93
C ASP A 90 17.48 -23.21 -11.92
N GLN A 91 17.34 -22.94 -13.22
CA GLN A 91 18.27 -23.44 -14.24
C GLN A 91 19.65 -22.82 -14.09
N VAL A 92 19.74 -21.52 -13.79
CA VAL A 92 21.00 -20.85 -13.47
C VAL A 92 21.63 -21.47 -12.22
N GLN A 93 20.85 -21.68 -11.15
CA GLN A 93 21.32 -22.31 -9.92
C GLN A 93 21.89 -23.70 -10.16
N SER A 94 21.27 -24.49 -11.06
CA SER A 94 21.72 -25.84 -11.42
C SER A 94 22.86 -25.86 -12.44
N GLY A 95 23.35 -24.70 -12.88
CA GLY A 95 24.44 -24.57 -13.87
C GLY A 95 24.04 -24.94 -15.30
N LYS A 96 22.74 -25.08 -15.60
CA LYS A 96 22.24 -25.41 -16.93
C LYS A 96 22.24 -24.23 -17.89
N THR A 97 22.09 -23.02 -17.38
CA THR A 97 22.09 -21.78 -18.15
C THR A 97 23.01 -20.75 -17.56
N ASN A 98 23.50 -19.82 -18.40
CA ASN A 98 24.37 -18.74 -17.97
C ASN A 98 23.46 -17.57 -17.49
N TRP A 99 23.75 -17.04 -16.30
CA TRP A 99 22.99 -15.93 -15.73
C TRP A 99 23.07 -14.66 -16.58
N VAL A 100 24.20 -14.40 -17.27
CA VAL A 100 24.35 -13.23 -18.15
C VAL A 100 23.43 -13.33 -19.35
N GLU A 101 23.32 -14.50 -19.97
CA GLU A 101 22.42 -14.74 -21.11
C GLU A 101 20.96 -14.60 -20.68
N THR A 102 20.61 -15.14 -19.52
CA THR A 102 19.27 -15.02 -18.93
C THR A 102 18.91 -13.55 -18.71
N LEU A 103 19.83 -12.74 -18.16
CA LEU A 103 19.60 -11.30 -17.97
C LEU A 103 19.49 -10.55 -19.32
N HIS A 104 20.34 -10.85 -20.29
CA HIS A 104 20.26 -10.20 -21.61
C HIS A 104 18.94 -10.48 -22.32
N SER A 105 18.46 -11.72 -22.26
CA SER A 105 17.18 -12.09 -22.89
C SER A 105 15.99 -11.32 -22.29
N PHE A 106 16.04 -11.03 -20.99
CA PHE A 106 15.01 -10.24 -20.29
C PHE A 106 15.16 -8.74 -20.55
N TYR A 107 16.39 -8.21 -20.42
CA TYR A 107 16.62 -6.76 -20.32
C TYR A 107 16.33 -6.01 -21.60
N GLY A 108 16.60 -6.60 -22.76
CA GLY A 108 16.36 -5.93 -24.06
C GLY A 108 14.92 -5.51 -24.28
N ASP A 109 13.99 -6.45 -24.08
CA ASP A 109 12.53 -6.16 -24.19
C ASP A 109 12.05 -5.21 -23.08
N PHE A 110 12.61 -5.37 -21.88
CA PHE A 110 12.28 -4.52 -20.74
C PHE A 110 12.70 -3.08 -20.97
N GLU A 111 13.91 -2.83 -21.45
CA GLU A 111 14.41 -1.46 -21.69
C GLU A 111 13.56 -0.70 -22.71
N GLN A 112 13.17 -1.37 -23.79
CA GLN A 112 12.30 -0.77 -24.81
C GLN A 112 10.92 -0.42 -24.24
N THR A 113 10.34 -1.36 -23.46
CA THR A 113 9.04 -1.16 -22.82
C THR A 113 9.12 -0.02 -21.79
N LEU A 114 10.21 0.08 -21.04
CA LEU A 114 10.43 1.13 -20.05
C LEU A 114 10.57 2.52 -20.73
N LYS A 115 11.29 2.60 -21.85
CA LYS A 115 11.40 3.84 -22.64
C LYS A 115 10.04 4.33 -23.10
N LYS A 116 9.26 3.43 -23.70
CA LYS A 116 7.90 3.76 -24.17
C LYS A 116 7.00 4.19 -23.02
N ALA A 117 7.01 3.46 -21.90
CA ALA A 117 6.22 3.81 -20.72
C ALA A 117 6.61 5.19 -20.16
N LYS A 118 7.90 5.55 -20.14
CA LYS A 118 8.35 6.89 -19.72
C LYS A 118 7.84 8.00 -20.61
N GLU A 119 7.85 7.80 -21.93
CA GLU A 119 7.35 8.77 -22.89
C GLU A 119 5.84 8.96 -22.77
N GLU A 120 5.07 7.86 -22.65
CA GLU A 120 3.61 7.89 -22.50
C GLU A 120 3.16 8.48 -21.15
N MET A 121 3.96 8.34 -20.11
CA MET A 121 3.65 8.85 -18.77
C MET A 121 4.24 10.22 -18.46
N ASP A 122 4.97 10.83 -19.37
CA ASP A 122 5.54 12.15 -19.14
C ASP A 122 4.45 13.19 -18.91
N GLY A 123 4.52 13.88 -17.78
CA GLY A 123 3.52 14.87 -17.35
C GLY A 123 2.18 14.29 -16.84
N VAL A 124 1.96 12.96 -16.88
CA VAL A 124 0.73 12.33 -16.38
C VAL A 124 0.73 12.32 -14.87
N LYS A 125 -0.26 12.98 -14.26
CA LYS A 125 -0.51 12.94 -12.81
C LYS A 125 -1.71 12.05 -12.52
N ILE A 126 -1.48 10.94 -11.87
CA ILE A 126 -2.54 10.06 -11.42
C ILE A 126 -3.12 10.65 -10.13
N GLN A 127 -4.39 11.01 -10.16
CA GLN A 127 -5.12 11.48 -8.99
C GLN A 127 -5.85 10.27 -8.36
N LEU A 128 -5.49 9.93 -7.13
CA LEU A 128 -6.30 9.05 -6.30
C LEU A 128 -7.50 9.85 -5.78
N LYS A 129 -8.60 9.18 -5.50
CA LYS A 129 -9.73 9.80 -4.81
C LYS A 129 -9.25 10.34 -3.47
N GLU A 130 -9.53 11.60 -3.23
CA GLU A 130 -9.16 12.23 -1.97
C GLU A 130 -10.25 11.90 -0.93
N ASP A 131 -9.84 11.28 0.18
CA ASP A 131 -10.73 11.07 1.33
C ASP A 131 -11.01 12.42 1.99
N VAL A 132 -12.18 12.99 1.73
CA VAL A 132 -12.62 14.24 2.35
C VAL A 132 -12.96 13.99 3.81
N THR A 133 -12.47 14.84 4.69
CA THR A 133 -12.73 14.77 6.13
C THR A 133 -13.65 15.89 6.59
N ASP A 134 -14.24 15.74 7.79
CA ASP A 134 -15.04 16.78 8.43
C ASP A 134 -14.21 17.94 9.00
N VAL A 135 -12.86 17.83 8.92
CA VAL A 135 -11.96 18.86 9.43
C VAL A 135 -11.91 20.04 8.46
N ILE A 136 -12.26 21.21 8.96
CA ILE A 136 -12.27 22.45 8.18
C ILE A 136 -10.88 23.10 8.21
N CYS A 137 -10.44 23.58 7.06
CA CYS A 137 -9.20 24.35 6.93
C CYS A 137 -9.38 25.74 7.56
N GLU A 138 -8.59 26.06 8.56
CA GLU A 138 -8.63 27.34 9.29
C GLU A 138 -8.31 28.57 8.41
N LYS A 139 -7.60 28.33 7.27
CA LYS A 139 -7.17 29.41 6.38
C LYS A 139 -8.19 29.75 5.29
N CYS A 140 -8.94 28.75 4.79
CA CYS A 140 -9.82 28.96 3.62
C CYS A 140 -11.24 28.35 3.77
N GLY A 141 -11.56 27.74 4.91
CA GLY A 141 -12.89 27.18 5.21
C GLY A 141 -13.29 25.92 4.47
N ARG A 142 -12.41 25.33 3.62
CA ARG A 142 -12.71 24.09 2.89
C ARG A 142 -12.46 22.87 3.75
N HIS A 143 -13.18 21.79 3.51
CA HIS A 143 -12.88 20.49 4.11
C HIS A 143 -11.50 20.01 3.72
N MET A 144 -10.72 19.55 4.70
CA MET A 144 -9.40 19.01 4.48
C MET A 144 -9.50 17.57 3.98
N VAL A 145 -8.51 17.15 3.18
CA VAL A 145 -8.43 15.81 2.61
C VAL A 145 -7.23 15.07 3.18
N ILE A 146 -7.34 13.75 3.28
CA ILE A 146 -6.24 12.90 3.72
C ILE A 146 -5.29 12.69 2.54
N LYS A 147 -4.02 13.06 2.71
CA LYS A 147 -2.94 12.75 1.76
C LYS A 147 -1.87 11.90 2.43
N THR A 148 -1.24 11.04 1.65
CA THR A 148 -0.11 10.23 2.10
C THR A 148 1.20 10.93 1.74
N GLY A 149 2.05 11.18 2.73
CA GLY A 149 3.37 11.77 2.57
C GLY A 149 4.48 10.84 3.06
N ARG A 150 5.72 11.30 2.95
CA ARG A 150 6.92 10.54 3.37
C ARG A 150 6.86 10.04 4.82
N TYR A 151 6.16 10.76 5.69
CA TYR A 151 6.07 10.46 7.13
C TYR A 151 4.73 9.85 7.54
N GLY A 152 3.89 9.46 6.58
CA GLY A 152 2.56 8.91 6.80
C GLY A 152 1.43 9.80 6.31
N LYS A 153 0.22 9.48 6.73
CA LYS A 153 -0.99 10.24 6.35
C LYS A 153 -1.05 11.57 7.10
N PHE A 154 -1.50 12.60 6.40
CA PHE A 154 -1.72 13.94 6.95
C PHE A 154 -2.94 14.60 6.29
N LEU A 155 -3.51 15.58 6.97
CA LEU A 155 -4.58 16.40 6.43
C LEU A 155 -3.97 17.54 5.59
N ALA A 156 -4.44 17.69 4.37
CA ALA A 156 -4.03 18.77 3.46
C ALA A 156 -5.26 19.55 2.99
N CYS A 157 -5.07 20.83 2.73
CA CYS A 157 -6.11 21.61 2.09
C CYS A 157 -6.19 21.27 0.59
N PRO A 158 -7.38 20.96 0.03
CA PRO A 158 -7.54 20.64 -1.40
C PRO A 158 -7.28 21.87 -2.30
N ASN A 159 -7.26 23.07 -1.76
CA ASN A 159 -7.00 24.31 -2.49
C ASN A 159 -5.51 24.59 -2.75
N PHE A 160 -4.67 23.57 -2.76
CA PHE A 160 -3.28 23.72 -3.16
C PHE A 160 -3.19 24.04 -4.68
N PRO A 161 -2.33 24.97 -5.15
CA PRO A 161 -1.26 25.64 -4.40
C PRO A 161 -1.64 26.94 -3.67
N GLU A 162 -2.86 27.45 -3.81
CA GLU A 162 -3.31 28.72 -3.22
C GLU A 162 -3.36 28.65 -1.68
N CYS A 163 -3.82 27.53 -1.13
CA CYS A 163 -3.80 27.26 0.29
C CYS A 163 -2.91 26.07 0.62
N ARG A 164 -1.78 26.31 1.30
CA ARG A 164 -0.79 25.29 1.66
C ARG A 164 -0.96 24.78 3.09
N ASN A 165 -2.20 24.86 3.64
CA ASN A 165 -2.43 24.44 5.00
C ASN A 165 -2.38 22.91 5.10
N THR A 166 -1.62 22.39 6.06
CA THR A 166 -1.52 20.97 6.36
C THR A 166 -1.61 20.77 7.87
N LYS A 167 -2.24 19.67 8.30
CA LYS A 167 -2.31 19.26 9.71
C LYS A 167 -1.90 17.79 9.82
N ALA A 168 -1.16 17.45 10.88
CA ALA A 168 -0.90 16.05 11.19
C ALA A 168 -2.21 15.36 11.62
N ILE A 169 -2.42 14.13 11.18
CA ILE A 169 -3.48 13.29 11.73
C ILE A 169 -3.01 12.81 13.10
N VAL A 170 -3.69 13.25 14.14
CA VAL A 170 -3.36 12.97 15.54
C VAL A 170 -4.34 11.92 16.06
N GLU A 171 -3.82 10.75 16.42
CA GLU A 171 -4.59 9.74 17.12
C GLU A 171 -4.52 10.03 18.62
N LYS A 172 -5.58 10.64 19.16
CA LYS A 172 -5.69 10.88 20.60
C LYS A 172 -5.97 9.56 21.30
N ILE A 173 -5.34 9.35 22.43
CA ILE A 173 -5.63 8.22 23.31
C ILE A 173 -6.33 8.75 24.58
N ASP A 174 -7.23 7.92 25.15
CA ASP A 174 -7.97 8.25 26.37
C ASP A 174 -7.10 8.14 27.63
N VAL A 175 -5.90 8.73 27.57
CA VAL A 175 -4.96 8.80 28.69
C VAL A 175 -4.55 10.24 28.89
N ALA A 176 -4.74 10.74 30.10
CA ALA A 176 -4.33 12.09 30.44
C ALA A 176 -2.80 12.16 30.68
N CYS A 177 -2.19 13.24 30.24
CA CYS A 177 -0.80 13.53 30.52
C CYS A 177 -0.56 13.70 32.03
N PRO A 178 0.37 12.96 32.64
CA PRO A 178 0.61 13.07 34.08
C PRO A 178 1.18 14.40 34.53
N GLU A 179 1.77 15.19 33.63
CA GLU A 179 2.34 16.49 33.94
C GLU A 179 1.35 17.66 33.82
N CYS A 180 0.45 17.61 32.82
CA CYS A 180 -0.44 18.75 32.55
C CYS A 180 -1.92 18.42 32.36
N GLY A 181 -2.32 17.15 32.49
CA GLY A 181 -3.69 16.70 32.35
C GLY A 181 -4.27 16.72 30.93
N ALA A 182 -3.54 17.18 29.92
CA ALA A 182 -4.00 17.15 28.52
C ALA A 182 -3.96 15.75 27.93
N ALA A 183 -4.65 15.51 26.80
CA ALA A 183 -4.63 14.22 26.14
C ALA A 183 -3.24 13.82 25.65
N LEU A 184 -2.93 12.54 25.73
CA LEU A 184 -1.75 11.99 25.05
C LEU A 184 -2.10 11.63 23.61
N ILE A 185 -1.13 11.82 22.73
CA ILE A 185 -1.24 11.55 21.30
C ILE A 185 -0.19 10.53 20.87
N LYS A 186 -0.61 9.61 20.03
CA LYS A 186 0.27 8.62 19.43
C LYS A 186 1.06 9.23 18.29
N ARG A 187 2.37 9.13 18.34
CA ARG A 187 3.32 9.63 17.32
C ARG A 187 4.27 8.52 16.87
N LYS A 188 4.87 8.69 15.69
CA LYS A 188 5.95 7.82 15.23
C LYS A 188 7.27 8.59 15.21
N SER A 189 8.31 7.99 15.76
CA SER A 189 9.67 8.52 15.70
C SER A 189 10.25 8.41 14.28
N LYS A 190 11.36 9.09 13.99
CA LYS A 190 12.08 8.99 12.71
C LYS A 190 12.49 7.53 12.36
N ARG A 191 12.65 6.68 13.37
CA ARG A 191 12.98 5.24 13.22
C ARG A 191 11.75 4.34 13.14
N GLY A 192 10.53 4.90 13.01
CA GLY A 192 9.29 4.15 12.89
C GLY A 192 8.70 3.61 14.21
N LYS A 193 9.39 3.79 15.36
CA LYS A 193 8.86 3.37 16.66
C LYS A 193 7.73 4.28 17.12
N VAL A 194 6.66 3.70 17.64
CA VAL A 194 5.54 4.42 18.24
C VAL A 194 5.94 4.93 19.61
N PHE A 195 5.54 6.16 19.91
CA PHE A 195 5.64 6.77 21.24
C PHE A 195 4.43 7.67 21.50
N TYR A 196 4.21 7.99 22.74
CA TYR A 196 3.09 8.83 23.19
C TYR A 196 3.63 10.15 23.71
N GLY A 197 3.16 11.25 23.17
CA GLY A 197 3.56 12.60 23.57
C GLY A 197 2.37 13.43 23.99
N CYS A 198 2.60 14.45 24.79
CA CYS A 198 1.56 15.40 25.19
C CYS A 198 1.03 16.18 23.99
N GLU A 199 -0.29 16.44 23.93
CA GLU A 199 -0.94 17.27 22.91
C GLU A 199 -0.44 18.71 22.98
N ARG A 200 -0.08 19.21 24.16
CA ARG A 200 0.41 20.57 24.39
C ARG A 200 1.88 20.79 24.08
N TYR A 201 2.54 19.88 23.38
CA TYR A 201 3.90 20.14 22.94
C TYR A 201 3.95 21.38 22.03
N PRO A 202 4.86 22.37 22.22
CA PRO A 202 6.06 22.34 23.06
C PRO A 202 5.88 22.78 24.54
N ASP A 203 4.71 23.26 24.94
CA ASP A 203 4.50 23.79 26.31
C ASP A 203 4.61 22.68 27.38
N CYS A 204 4.31 21.43 27.03
CA CYS A 204 4.54 20.26 27.85
C CYS A 204 5.35 19.24 27.05
N SER A 205 6.53 18.87 27.55
CA SER A 205 7.47 17.99 26.86
C SER A 205 7.34 16.51 27.24
N PHE A 206 6.25 16.12 27.91
CA PHE A 206 6.06 14.75 28.35
C PHE A 206 6.03 13.76 27.18
N VAL A 207 6.80 12.68 27.29
CA VAL A 207 6.90 11.57 26.33
C VAL A 207 6.95 10.24 27.09
N SER A 208 6.18 9.27 26.62
CA SER A 208 6.24 7.87 27.09
C SER A 208 6.39 6.92 25.90
N TRP A 209 7.15 5.85 26.11
CA TRP A 209 7.31 4.76 25.15
C TRP A 209 6.36 3.59 25.42
N ASP A 210 5.78 3.55 26.61
CA ASP A 210 4.78 2.58 27.05
C ASP A 210 3.40 3.25 27.15
N ARG A 211 2.35 2.43 27.00
CA ARG A 211 0.94 2.86 27.04
C ARG A 211 0.43 2.93 28.46
#